data_fffc9f583730cffd58bc59156d2d5385
#
_entry.id   fffc9f583730cffd58bc59156d2d5385
#
_cell.length_a   1.000
_cell.length_b   1.000
_cell.length_c   1.000
_cell.angle_alpha   90.00
_cell.angle_beta   90.00
_cell.angle_gamma   90.00
#
_symmetry.space_group_name_H-M   'P 1'
#
loop_
_entity.id
_entity.type
_entity.pdbx_description
1 polymer ?
#
loop_
_entity_poly.entity_id
_entity_poly.type
_entity_poly.pdbx_seq_one_letter_code
_entity_poly.pdbx_strand_id
1 'polypeptide(L)' 'MVAAPAHGANSFTRRQARGRLAKAGYTNVSHLTKDPSGAWMASAMKGGQQANVALDYKGNITTR' A
#
# COMPACT_ATOMS: atom_id res chain seq x y z
N MET A 1 0.85 -12.86 -20.08
CA MET A 1 0.60 -12.37 -19.89
C MET A 1 0.32 -11.62 -19.59
N VAL A 2 0.08 -11.05 -19.34
CA VAL A 2 -0.21 -10.39 -18.99
C VAL A 2 -0.57 -9.74 -18.68
N ALA A 3 -0.77 -9.37 -18.51
CA ALA A 3 -1.17 -8.80 -18.25
C ALA A 3 -1.57 -7.96 -17.80
N ALA A 4 -1.65 -7.56 -17.60
CA ALA A 4 -2.08 -6.82 -17.13
C ALA A 4 -2.49 -5.93 -17.10
N PRO A 5 -2.74 -5.69 -16.97
CA PRO A 5 -3.27 -4.86 -17.03
C PRO A 5 -3.33 -3.66 -17.05
N ALA A 6 -3.45 -3.20 -17.88
CA ALA A 6 -3.45 -1.90 -18.15
C ALA A 6 -4.18 -1.01 -17.24
N HIS A 7 -5.36 -1.33 -17.02
CA HIS A 7 -6.06 -0.52 -16.06
C HIS A 7 -5.37 -0.55 -14.72
N GLY A 8 -4.57 -1.53 -14.54
CA GLY A 8 -3.80 -1.61 -13.33
C GLY A 8 -2.60 -0.70 -13.33
N ALA A 9 -2.38 0.04 -14.40
CA ALA A 9 -1.21 0.88 -14.48
C ALA A 9 -1.15 1.90 -13.37
N ASN A 10 -2.29 2.32 -12.88
CA ASN A 10 -2.33 3.34 -11.86
C ASN A 10 -2.68 2.79 -10.49
N SER A 11 -2.63 1.48 -10.34
CA SER A 11 -2.87 0.92 -9.03
C SER A 11 -1.87 -0.20 -8.79
N PHE A 12 -1.58 -0.45 -7.55
CA PHE A 12 -0.64 -1.48 -7.16
C PHE A 12 -1.39 -2.75 -6.83
N THR A 13 -0.74 -3.88 -7.06
CA THR A 13 -1.23 -5.13 -6.51
C THR A 13 -0.99 -5.13 -5.01
N ARG A 14 -1.61 -6.07 -4.32
CA ARG A 14 -1.38 -6.20 -2.89
C ARG A 14 0.10 -6.38 -2.59
N ARG A 15 0.77 -7.21 -3.38
CA ARG A 15 2.19 -7.45 -3.17
C ARG A 15 3.00 -6.19 -3.38
N GLN A 16 2.67 -5.44 -4.42
CA GLN A 16 3.38 -4.19 -4.68
C GLN A 16 3.14 -3.18 -3.58
N ALA A 17 1.91 -3.08 -3.11
CA ALA A 17 1.60 -2.15 -2.03
C ALA A 17 2.37 -2.49 -0.77
N ARG A 18 2.40 -3.78 -0.42
CA ARG A 18 3.16 -4.22 0.75
C ARG A 18 4.64 -3.91 0.58
N GLY A 19 5.18 -4.16 -0.60
CA GLY A 19 6.58 -3.88 -0.85
C GLY A 19 6.91 -2.41 -0.74
N ARG A 20 6.02 -1.57 -1.20
CA ARG A 20 6.24 -0.13 -1.08
C ARG A 20 6.24 0.33 0.37
N LEU A 21 5.33 -0.21 1.16
CA LEU A 21 5.29 0.12 2.58
C LEU A 21 6.54 -0.37 3.29
N ALA A 22 6.97 -1.57 2.96
CA ALA A 22 8.19 -2.11 3.55
C ALA A 22 9.40 -1.25 3.21
N LYS A 23 9.47 -0.80 1.97
CA LYS A 23 10.58 0.04 1.53
C LYS A 23 10.59 1.38 2.26
N ALA A 24 9.44 1.85 2.66
CA ALA A 24 9.33 3.10 3.40
C ALA A 24 9.61 2.94 4.88
N GLY A 25 9.92 1.72 5.33
CA GLY A 25 10.25 1.48 6.72
C GLY A 25 9.12 0.93 7.56
N TYR A 26 8.02 0.56 6.95
CA TYR A 26 6.88 -0.01 7.68
C TYR A 26 7.03 -1.52 7.75
N THR A 27 6.73 -2.08 8.92
CA THR A 27 6.80 -3.52 9.15
C THR A 27 5.46 -4.00 9.67
N ASN A 28 5.28 -5.32 9.69
CA ASN A 28 4.05 -5.93 10.18
C ASN A 28 2.83 -5.36 9.50
N VAL A 29 2.90 -5.19 8.20
CA VAL A 29 1.79 -4.68 7.42
C VAL A 29 0.64 -5.68 7.48
N SER A 30 -0.53 -5.21 7.91
CA SER A 30 -1.69 -6.06 8.03
C SER A 30 -2.93 -5.29 7.59
N HIS A 31 -4.01 -6.02 7.39
CA HIS A 31 -5.29 -5.43 6.98
C HIS A 31 -5.15 -4.63 5.70
N LEU A 32 -4.35 -5.13 4.79
CA LEU A 32 -4.09 -4.44 3.53
C LEU A 32 -5.31 -4.59 2.64
N THR A 33 -6.03 -3.51 2.45
CA THR A 33 -7.24 -3.49 1.64
C THR A 33 -7.20 -2.30 0.71
N LYS A 34 -7.90 -2.42 -0.40
CA LYS A 34 -7.97 -1.35 -1.38
C LYS A 34 -9.31 -0.65 -1.23
N ASP A 35 -9.28 0.66 -1.11
CA ASP A 35 -10.52 1.40 -0.96
C ASP A 35 -11.08 1.76 -2.33
N PRO A 36 -12.32 2.26 -2.39
CA PRO A 36 -12.94 2.58 -3.67
C PRO A 36 -12.21 3.63 -4.48
N SER A 37 -11.41 4.47 -3.87
CA SER A 37 -10.67 5.49 -4.61
C SER A 37 -9.40 4.96 -5.24
N GLY A 38 -9.07 3.70 -4.97
CA GLY A 38 -7.87 3.11 -5.53
C GLY A 38 -6.66 3.15 -4.62
N ALA A 39 -6.81 3.68 -3.43
CA ALA A 39 -5.71 3.71 -2.47
C ALA A 39 -5.70 2.43 -1.65
N TRP A 40 -4.51 2.02 -1.23
CA TRP A 40 -4.36 0.87 -0.35
C TRP A 40 -4.28 1.38 1.07
N MET A 41 -5.05 0.73 1.93
CA MET A 41 -5.09 1.07 3.35
C MET A 41 -4.54 -0.10 4.13
N ALA A 42 -3.78 0.17 5.16
CA ALA A 42 -3.21 -0.90 5.96
C ALA A 42 -2.86 -0.40 7.35
N SER A 43 -2.67 -1.36 8.26
CA SER A 43 -2.06 -1.09 9.55
C SER A 43 -0.62 -1.59 9.47
N ALA A 44 0.30 -0.83 10.00
CA ALA A 44 1.70 -1.20 9.95
C ALA A 44 2.42 -0.58 11.14
N MET A 45 3.65 -1.00 11.35
CA MET A 45 4.47 -0.47 12.42
C MET A 45 5.66 0.25 11.85
N LYS A 46 6.02 1.33 12.47
CA LYS A 46 7.22 2.07 12.10
C LYS A 46 7.82 2.67 13.35
N GLY A 47 9.10 2.42 13.55
CA GLY A 47 9.77 2.95 14.72
C GLY A 47 9.19 2.44 16.03
N GLY A 48 8.66 1.23 16.02
CA GLY A 48 8.07 0.66 17.20
C GLY A 48 6.65 1.10 17.50
N GLN A 49 6.06 1.90 16.62
CA GLN A 49 4.70 2.40 16.82
C GLN A 49 3.79 1.91 15.72
N GLN A 50 2.58 1.56 16.09
CA GLN A 50 1.58 1.16 15.13
C GLN A 50 0.94 2.40 14.51
N ALA A 51 0.71 2.34 13.22
CA ALA A 51 0.10 3.44 12.50
C ALA A 51 -0.80 2.89 11.41
N ASN A 52 -1.82 3.65 11.08
CA ASN A 52 -2.62 3.36 9.91
C ASN A 52 -2.04 4.14 8.76
N VAL A 53 -1.87 3.48 7.64
CA VAL A 53 -1.21 4.08 6.49
C VAL A 53 -2.08 3.95 5.26
N ALA A 54 -1.90 4.87 4.35
CA ALA A 54 -2.56 4.83 3.06
C ALA A 54 -1.50 5.00 1.98
N LEU A 55 -1.60 4.18 0.95
CA LEU A 55 -0.73 4.25 -0.21
C LEU A 55 -1.61 4.60 -1.40
N ASP A 56 -1.41 5.77 -1.98
CA ASP A 56 -2.23 6.15 -3.11
C ASP A 56 -1.67 5.56 -4.40
N TYR A 57 -2.43 5.71 -5.48
CA TYR A 57 -2.03 5.09 -6.73
C TYR A 57 -0.78 5.72 -7.33
N LYS A 58 -0.38 6.85 -6.84
CA LYS A 58 0.87 7.49 -7.29
C LYS A 58 2.07 7.03 -6.50
N GLY A 59 1.85 6.25 -5.46
CA GLY A 59 2.94 5.76 -4.64
C GLY A 59 3.23 6.60 -3.42
N ASN A 60 2.40 7.59 -3.12
CA ASN A 60 2.59 8.41 -1.93
C ASN A 60 2.01 7.71 -0.71
N ILE A 61 2.73 7.75 0.39
CA ILE A 61 2.33 7.11 1.62
C ILE A 61 1.98 8.18 2.63
N THR A 62 0.81 8.03 3.23
CA THR A 62 0.32 8.96 4.23
C THR A 62 -0.05 8.17 5.48
N THR A 63 0.32 8.66 6.65
CA THR A 63 -0.14 8.07 7.90
C THR A 63 -1.43 8.73 8.33
N ARG A 64 -2.25 7.96 9.01
CA ARG A 64 -3.59 8.42 9.39
C ARG A 64 -3.88 8.20 10.85
#